data_dca49157accedf3581864b52f834356e
#
_entry.id   dca49157accedf3581864b52f834356e
#
_cell.length_a   1.000
_cell.length_b   1.000
_cell.length_c   1.000
_cell.angle_alpha   90.00
_cell.angle_beta   90.00
_cell.angle_gamma   90.00
#
_symmetry.space_group_name_H-M   'P 1'
#
loop_
_entity.id
_entity.type
_entity.pdbx_description
1 polymer ?
#
loop_
_entity_poly.entity_id
_entity_poly.type
_entity_poly.pdbx_seq_one_letter_code
_entity_poly.pdbx_strand_id
1 'polypeptide(L)'
;MKKGEKIDDRISPPYDVIDGDYLEKLQSLPRNVTRLTLMPENGRYGRSRRELDSWIDDGSLAQDPDSFYFYRQTFRDDGNIRVRTGIVGILKTEDYSEGNIIPHEETFSKVKDDRLNLLRDMETHLESIFGIYGGLSPELNGRIAENAVLIYSYEDGSGVLHEYYRISDPMIMADISDEMECQKMLIADGHHRYETALNYSRENPDDERKGFVLATLVAGDDDGLVIWPTHRLIRGNDISEKNAIKGISGKMALTDVDGVQSLRARLKDHTFGILFRSGKCFLADHRGEGLWSLDTYVAQELVMRGVYKSDEGKADISYDAEFDSAVSKVKDGKYDAVLLFNDPRLQTIWDLSLAGKRMPKKTTFFFPKIWSGWVFYRMC
;
A
#
# COMPACT_ATOMS: atom_id res chain seq x y z
N MET A 1 6.44 24.56 -11.55
CA MET A 1 7.57 24.67 -10.60
C MET A 1 8.36 25.95 -10.87
N LYS A 2 8.80 26.63 -9.81
CA LYS A 2 9.74 27.76 -9.96
C LYS A 2 11.09 27.27 -10.47
N LYS A 3 11.81 28.09 -11.26
CA LYS A 3 13.12 27.76 -11.84
C LYS A 3 14.13 27.40 -10.72
N GLY A 4 14.63 26.18 -10.69
CA GLY A 4 15.60 25.67 -9.69
C GLY A 4 15.02 24.78 -8.59
N GLU A 5 13.69 24.55 -8.53
CA GLU A 5 13.07 23.60 -7.61
C GLU A 5 13.08 22.20 -8.23
N LYS A 6 13.40 21.21 -7.42
CA LYS A 6 13.40 19.81 -7.81
C LYS A 6 12.15 19.12 -7.31
N ILE A 7 11.62 18.18 -8.07
CA ILE A 7 10.44 17.41 -7.70
C ILE A 7 10.71 16.52 -6.47
N ASP A 8 11.93 16.02 -6.33
CA ASP A 8 12.38 15.20 -5.21
C ASP A 8 12.18 15.86 -3.83
N ASP A 9 12.30 17.20 -3.75
CA ASP A 9 12.05 17.95 -2.53
C ASP A 9 10.57 18.02 -2.13
N ARG A 10 9.64 17.64 -3.02
CA ARG A 10 8.19 17.83 -2.84
C ARG A 10 7.42 16.56 -2.55
N ILE A 11 7.89 15.46 -3.11
CA ILE A 11 7.25 14.14 -3.04
C ILE A 11 7.76 13.33 -1.85
N SER A 12 7.01 12.32 -1.47
CA SER A 12 7.41 11.37 -0.43
C SER A 12 6.78 10.00 -0.67
N PRO A 13 7.33 8.93 -0.10
CA PRO A 13 6.59 7.69 0.08
C PRO A 13 5.27 7.95 0.82
N PRO A 14 4.30 7.02 0.82
CA PRO A 14 3.08 7.17 1.60
C PRO A 14 3.38 7.21 3.10
N TYR A 15 2.51 7.87 3.84
CA TYR A 15 2.71 8.23 5.26
C TYR A 15 2.97 7.04 6.19
N ASP A 16 2.51 5.84 5.83
CA ASP A 16 2.60 4.62 6.66
C ASP A 16 3.95 3.90 6.57
N VAL A 17 4.85 4.36 5.69
CA VAL A 17 6.23 3.84 5.55
C VAL A 17 7.30 4.87 5.89
N ILE A 18 6.90 6.06 6.38
CA ILE A 18 7.82 7.12 6.80
C ILE A 18 7.96 7.08 8.33
N ASP A 19 9.17 6.99 8.84
CA ASP A 19 9.48 6.95 10.26
C ASP A 19 10.49 8.03 10.71
N GLY A 20 10.54 8.29 12.00
CA GLY A 20 11.54 9.02 12.77
C GLY A 20 12.39 10.03 11.99
N ASP A 21 13.68 9.76 11.89
CA ASP A 21 14.68 10.65 11.28
C ASP A 21 14.37 10.96 9.80
N TYR A 22 13.75 10.00 9.09
CA TYR A 22 13.36 10.23 7.69
C TYR A 22 12.23 11.25 7.57
N LEU A 23 11.24 11.21 8.48
CA LEU A 23 10.20 12.24 8.56
C LEU A 23 10.78 13.62 8.82
N GLU A 24 11.70 13.75 9.78
CA GLU A 24 12.35 15.03 10.09
C GLU A 24 13.10 15.58 8.87
N LYS A 25 13.81 14.73 8.14
CA LYS A 25 14.49 15.11 6.90
C LYS A 25 13.50 15.63 5.86
N LEU A 26 12.41 14.92 5.60
CA LEU A 26 11.39 15.34 4.62
C LEU A 26 10.71 16.64 5.04
N GLN A 27 10.36 16.80 6.31
CA GLN A 27 9.75 18.04 6.84
C GLN A 27 10.68 19.24 6.86
N SER A 28 12.00 19.03 6.82
CA SER A 28 12.96 20.12 6.66
C SER A 28 12.93 20.78 5.27
N LEU A 29 12.38 20.06 4.27
CA LEU A 29 12.19 20.56 2.91
C LEU A 29 10.98 21.49 2.85
N PRO A 30 11.12 22.74 2.34
CA PRO A 30 10.10 23.78 2.47
C PRO A 30 8.73 23.45 1.89
N ARG A 31 8.67 22.55 0.90
CA ARG A 31 7.45 22.23 0.14
C ARG A 31 7.23 20.72 -0.02
N ASN A 32 7.77 19.93 0.91
CA ASN A 32 7.54 18.50 0.91
C ASN A 32 6.10 18.19 1.37
N VAL A 33 5.44 17.24 0.70
CA VAL A 33 4.04 16.86 0.98
C VAL A 33 3.82 16.40 2.42
N THR A 34 4.85 15.89 3.11
CA THR A 34 4.76 15.51 4.54
C THR A 34 4.43 16.67 5.46
N ARG A 35 4.71 17.92 5.06
CA ARG A 35 4.30 19.12 5.77
C ARG A 35 2.78 19.34 5.73
N LEU A 36 2.08 18.70 4.80
CA LEU A 36 0.62 18.73 4.70
C LEU A 36 0.00 17.51 5.37
N THR A 37 0.62 16.32 5.24
CA THR A 37 0.03 15.03 5.61
C THR A 37 0.42 14.56 7.02
N LEU A 38 1.60 14.94 7.53
CA LEU A 38 2.22 14.42 8.77
C LEU A 38 2.63 15.52 9.76
N MET A 39 1.91 16.63 9.81
CA MET A 39 2.17 17.69 10.77
C MET A 39 1.98 17.22 12.24
N PRO A 40 2.74 17.75 13.21
CA PRO A 40 2.54 17.48 14.64
C PRO A 40 1.13 17.83 15.12
N GLU A 41 0.60 17.05 16.06
CA GLU A 41 -0.83 17.03 16.45
C GLU A 41 -1.45 18.38 16.84
N ASN A 42 -0.72 19.26 17.53
CA ASN A 42 -1.27 20.54 18.01
C ASN A 42 -1.58 21.54 16.89
N GLY A 43 -2.88 21.66 16.55
CA GLY A 43 -3.38 22.62 15.55
C GLY A 43 -2.94 22.28 14.11
N ARG A 44 -2.69 21.00 13.84
CA ARG A 44 -2.10 20.53 12.58
C ARG A 44 -2.98 20.82 11.38
N TYR A 45 -4.28 20.61 11.46
CA TYR A 45 -5.17 20.76 10.32
C TYR A 45 -5.15 22.19 9.78
N GLY A 46 -5.43 23.19 10.59
CA GLY A 46 -5.38 24.59 10.15
C GLY A 46 -3.97 25.07 9.75
N ARG A 47 -2.88 24.41 10.21
CA ARG A 47 -1.52 24.67 9.70
C ARG A 47 -1.34 24.08 8.30
N SER A 48 -1.74 22.84 8.09
CA SER A 48 -1.66 22.19 6.77
C SER A 48 -2.47 22.98 5.73
N ARG A 49 -3.66 23.47 6.06
CA ARG A 49 -4.46 24.32 5.17
C ARG A 49 -3.71 25.60 4.80
N ARG A 50 -3.20 26.35 5.77
CA ARG A 50 -2.43 27.57 5.50
C ARG A 50 -1.16 27.32 4.68
N GLU A 51 -0.49 26.20 4.94
CA GLU A 51 0.69 25.79 4.16
C GLU A 51 0.30 25.53 2.69
N LEU A 52 -0.78 24.78 2.43
CA LEU A 52 -1.29 24.52 1.10
C LEU A 52 -1.67 25.83 0.38
N ASP A 53 -2.44 26.70 1.04
CA ASP A 53 -2.85 27.98 0.48
C ASP A 53 -1.63 28.84 0.13
N SER A 54 -0.59 28.85 0.97
CA SER A 54 0.65 29.58 0.70
C SER A 54 1.40 29.04 -0.52
N TRP A 55 1.34 27.73 -0.78
CA TRP A 55 1.96 27.13 -1.98
C TRP A 55 1.19 27.46 -3.27
N ILE A 56 -0.10 27.67 -3.15
CA ILE A 56 -0.96 28.13 -4.26
C ILE A 56 -0.68 29.61 -4.54
N ASP A 57 -0.71 30.46 -3.49
CA ASP A 57 -0.55 31.90 -3.59
C ASP A 57 0.84 32.29 -4.15
N ASP A 58 1.89 31.55 -3.76
CA ASP A 58 3.24 31.82 -4.25
C ASP A 58 3.56 31.17 -5.61
N GLY A 59 2.58 30.43 -6.20
CA GLY A 59 2.71 29.76 -7.49
C GLY A 59 3.58 28.49 -7.44
N SER A 60 3.85 27.95 -6.26
CA SER A 60 4.56 26.67 -6.11
C SER A 60 3.68 25.49 -6.51
N LEU A 61 2.36 25.62 -6.34
CA LEU A 61 1.34 24.77 -6.94
C LEU A 61 0.61 25.57 -8.02
N ALA A 62 0.30 24.90 -9.12
CA ALA A 62 -0.51 25.46 -10.19
C ALA A 62 -1.60 24.44 -10.55
N GLN A 63 -2.75 24.95 -10.95
CA GLN A 63 -3.82 24.11 -11.45
C GLN A 63 -3.53 23.73 -12.89
N ASP A 64 -3.52 22.42 -13.16
CA ASP A 64 -3.51 21.91 -14.53
C ASP A 64 -4.91 22.02 -15.16
N PRO A 65 -5.02 22.08 -16.50
CA PRO A 65 -6.29 21.82 -17.17
C PRO A 65 -6.78 20.40 -16.84
N ASP A 66 -8.05 20.12 -17.12
CA ASP A 66 -8.61 18.77 -16.96
C ASP A 66 -7.68 17.76 -17.62
N SER A 67 -7.26 16.79 -16.86
CA SER A 67 -6.24 15.83 -17.27
C SER A 67 -6.35 14.52 -16.51
N PHE A 68 -6.06 13.41 -17.17
CA PHE A 68 -5.55 12.23 -16.51
C PHE A 68 -4.01 12.30 -16.47
N TYR A 69 -3.42 11.46 -15.63
CA TYR A 69 -1.98 11.29 -15.60
C TYR A 69 -1.64 9.82 -15.78
N PHE A 70 -0.45 9.58 -16.31
CA PHE A 70 0.11 8.25 -16.48
C PHE A 70 1.36 8.17 -15.62
N TYR A 71 1.35 7.28 -14.64
CA TYR A 71 2.45 7.08 -13.71
C TYR A 71 3.20 5.80 -14.04
N ARG A 72 4.49 5.91 -14.34
CA ARG A 72 5.37 4.79 -14.63
C ARG A 72 6.43 4.66 -13.54
N GLN A 73 6.61 3.43 -13.07
CA GLN A 73 7.67 3.08 -12.12
C GLN A 73 8.51 1.96 -12.72
N THR A 74 9.82 2.21 -12.88
CA THR A 74 10.79 1.21 -13.34
C THR A 74 11.67 0.82 -12.15
N PHE A 75 11.76 -0.46 -11.85
CA PHE A 75 12.46 -0.97 -10.66
C PHE A 75 13.03 -2.37 -10.89
N ARG A 76 13.82 -2.86 -9.93
CA ARG A 76 14.32 -4.23 -9.92
C ARG A 76 13.58 -5.07 -8.92
N ASP A 77 13.21 -6.28 -9.33
CA ASP A 77 12.58 -7.30 -8.51
C ASP A 77 13.21 -8.67 -8.86
N ASP A 78 13.78 -9.36 -7.87
CA ASP A 78 14.55 -10.61 -8.06
C ASP A 78 15.54 -10.56 -9.23
N GLY A 79 16.26 -9.43 -9.36
CA GLY A 79 17.26 -9.21 -10.41
C GLY A 79 16.70 -8.81 -11.79
N ASN A 80 15.39 -8.90 -11.99
CA ASN A 80 14.72 -8.51 -13.23
C ASN A 80 14.30 -7.03 -13.20
N ILE A 81 14.34 -6.38 -14.35
CA ILE A 81 13.74 -5.05 -14.50
C ILE A 81 12.24 -5.25 -14.70
N ARG A 82 11.45 -4.54 -13.87
CA ARG A 82 10.01 -4.46 -13.96
C ARG A 82 9.58 -3.04 -14.29
N VAL A 83 8.49 -2.91 -15.02
CA VAL A 83 7.87 -1.60 -15.32
C VAL A 83 6.40 -1.70 -14.95
N ARG A 84 5.98 -0.92 -13.96
CA ARG A 84 4.58 -0.78 -13.59
C ARG A 84 4.02 0.52 -14.12
N THR A 85 2.81 0.45 -14.67
CA THR A 85 2.11 1.62 -15.21
C THR A 85 0.75 1.78 -14.57
N GLY A 86 0.33 3.01 -14.32
CA GLY A 86 -0.97 3.31 -13.74
C GLY A 86 -1.57 4.59 -14.29
N ILE A 87 -2.90 4.59 -14.45
CA ILE A 87 -3.66 5.80 -14.74
C ILE A 87 -4.00 6.49 -13.43
N VAL A 88 -3.76 7.80 -13.36
CA VAL A 88 -4.07 8.61 -12.19
C VAL A 88 -5.17 9.61 -12.55
N GLY A 89 -6.22 9.61 -11.75
CA GLY A 89 -7.37 10.48 -11.92
C GLY A 89 -8.25 10.50 -10.68
N ILE A 90 -9.44 11.04 -10.81
CA ILE A 90 -10.44 10.99 -9.73
C ILE A 90 -11.40 9.83 -9.99
N LEU A 91 -11.68 9.07 -8.93
CA LEU A 91 -12.58 7.92 -8.94
C LEU A 91 -13.81 8.27 -8.09
N LYS A 92 -15.01 8.04 -8.62
CA LYS A 92 -16.24 8.22 -7.85
C LYS A 92 -16.27 7.27 -6.66
N THR A 93 -16.60 7.80 -5.49
CA THR A 93 -16.77 6.99 -4.29
C THR A 93 -18.16 6.38 -4.26
N GLU A 94 -18.25 5.09 -3.92
CA GLU A 94 -19.49 4.36 -3.79
C GLU A 94 -19.41 3.36 -2.63
N ASP A 95 -20.57 2.95 -2.13
CA ASP A 95 -20.62 1.96 -1.05
C ASP A 95 -20.08 0.62 -1.55
N TYR A 96 -19.40 -0.13 -0.69
CA TYR A 96 -18.93 -1.48 -1.02
C TYR A 96 -20.05 -2.46 -1.40
N SER A 97 -21.28 -2.19 -0.95
CA SER A 97 -22.46 -2.98 -1.31
C SER A 97 -22.87 -2.85 -2.78
N GLU A 98 -22.44 -1.79 -3.49
CA GLU A 98 -22.63 -1.65 -4.93
C GLU A 98 -21.79 -2.66 -5.74
N GLY A 99 -20.70 -3.16 -5.15
CA GLY A 99 -19.92 -4.27 -5.68
C GLY A 99 -18.93 -3.91 -6.78
N ASN A 100 -18.71 -2.62 -7.08
CA ASN A 100 -17.71 -2.17 -8.03
C ASN A 100 -16.37 -1.90 -7.36
N ILE A 101 -16.40 -1.39 -6.12
CA ILE A 101 -15.20 -1.15 -5.32
C ILE A 101 -15.05 -2.27 -4.28
N ILE A 102 -13.96 -2.99 -4.38
CA ILE A 102 -13.72 -4.23 -3.63
C ILE A 102 -12.57 -4.03 -2.65
N PRO A 103 -12.81 -3.93 -1.35
CA PRO A 103 -11.74 -3.91 -0.35
C PRO A 103 -11.30 -5.33 -0.01
N HIS A 104 -9.99 -5.51 0.27
CA HIS A 104 -9.45 -6.81 0.66
C HIS A 104 -8.98 -6.90 2.12
N GLU A 105 -8.89 -5.77 2.80
CA GLU A 105 -8.32 -5.66 4.16
C GLU A 105 -9.29 -4.95 5.11
N GLU A 106 -9.22 -5.25 6.41
CA GLU A 106 -9.97 -4.56 7.47
C GLU A 106 -9.34 -3.20 7.81
N THR A 107 -10.18 -2.21 8.15
CA THR A 107 -9.74 -0.86 8.54
C THR A 107 -9.93 -0.59 10.04
N PHE A 108 -9.25 0.45 10.57
CA PHE A 108 -9.40 0.92 11.95
C PHE A 108 -10.15 2.25 12.02
N SER A 109 -11.09 2.39 12.96
CA SER A 109 -11.86 3.62 13.17
C SER A 109 -10.97 4.83 13.51
N LYS A 110 -10.04 4.68 14.46
CA LYS A 110 -9.19 5.77 14.93
C LYS A 110 -8.33 6.44 13.85
N VAL A 111 -7.81 5.67 12.89
CA VAL A 111 -7.03 6.22 11.76
C VAL A 111 -7.94 6.97 10.80
N LYS A 112 -9.17 6.50 10.61
CA LYS A 112 -10.17 7.16 9.74
C LYS A 112 -10.57 8.54 10.27
N ASP A 113 -10.79 8.68 11.58
CA ASP A 113 -11.19 9.95 12.18
C ASP A 113 -10.14 11.05 11.94
N ASP A 114 -8.87 10.71 12.08
CA ASP A 114 -7.78 11.63 11.83
C ASP A 114 -7.70 12.08 10.36
N ARG A 115 -7.77 11.11 9.44
CA ARG A 115 -7.75 11.42 7.99
C ARG A 115 -8.99 12.20 7.56
N LEU A 116 -10.16 11.92 8.16
CA LEU A 116 -11.39 12.64 7.86
C LEU A 116 -11.31 14.10 8.33
N ASN A 117 -10.75 14.36 9.49
CA ASN A 117 -10.55 15.74 9.98
C ASN A 117 -9.56 16.51 9.09
N LEU A 118 -8.49 15.85 8.63
CA LEU A 118 -7.57 16.46 7.67
C LEU A 118 -8.28 16.79 6.35
N LEU A 119 -9.08 15.86 5.82
CA LEU A 119 -9.81 16.06 4.57
C LEU A 119 -10.86 17.18 4.68
N ARG A 120 -11.59 17.26 5.80
CA ARG A 120 -12.55 18.35 6.07
C ARG A 120 -11.89 19.73 6.07
N ASP A 121 -10.70 19.84 6.65
CA ASP A 121 -9.98 21.11 6.74
C ASP A 121 -9.30 21.48 5.41
N MET A 122 -8.71 20.51 4.74
CA MET A 122 -7.93 20.72 3.51
C MET A 122 -8.81 20.81 2.25
N GLU A 123 -9.96 20.16 2.23
CA GLU A 123 -10.80 19.96 1.03
C GLU A 123 -9.97 19.51 -0.19
N THR A 124 -8.96 18.66 0.08
CA THR A 124 -7.97 18.27 -0.93
C THR A 124 -7.47 16.86 -0.66
N HIS A 125 -7.51 16.00 -1.66
CA HIS A 125 -6.82 14.72 -1.62
C HIS A 125 -5.35 14.93 -1.96
N LEU A 126 -4.47 14.71 -0.98
CA LEU A 126 -3.03 14.89 -1.07
C LEU A 126 -2.29 13.62 -1.52
N GLU A 127 -2.96 12.49 -1.42
CA GLU A 127 -2.42 11.16 -1.68
C GLU A 127 -3.44 10.33 -2.45
N SER A 128 -3.01 9.64 -3.50
CA SER A 128 -3.89 8.73 -4.23
C SER A 128 -4.08 7.41 -3.47
N ILE A 129 -5.26 6.82 -3.55
CA ILE A 129 -5.41 5.39 -3.28
C ILE A 129 -4.76 4.60 -4.42
N PHE A 130 -4.42 3.34 -4.16
CA PHE A 130 -3.95 2.42 -5.18
C PHE A 130 -5.04 1.37 -5.45
N GLY A 131 -5.51 1.29 -6.69
CA GLY A 131 -6.50 0.33 -7.14
C GLY A 131 -5.98 -0.57 -8.26
N ILE A 132 -6.53 -1.77 -8.33
CA ILE A 132 -6.27 -2.74 -9.41
C ILE A 132 -7.57 -2.95 -10.16
N TYR A 133 -7.51 -2.91 -11.49
CA TYR A 133 -8.66 -3.06 -12.38
C TYR A 133 -8.35 -3.97 -13.56
N GLY A 134 -9.31 -4.23 -14.46
CA GLY A 134 -9.13 -5.16 -15.58
C GLY A 134 -8.20 -4.70 -16.70
N GLY A 135 -7.79 -3.41 -16.69
CA GLY A 135 -6.93 -2.82 -17.72
C GLY A 135 -7.71 -2.08 -18.81
N LEU A 136 -6.99 -1.29 -19.59
CA LEU A 136 -7.48 -0.62 -20.81
C LEU A 136 -7.14 -1.46 -22.02
N SER A 137 -7.84 -1.22 -23.14
CA SER A 137 -7.54 -1.87 -24.40
C SER A 137 -6.11 -1.61 -24.86
N PRO A 138 -5.45 -2.55 -25.55
CA PRO A 138 -4.11 -2.34 -26.10
C PRO A 138 -4.04 -1.12 -27.03
N GLU A 139 -5.11 -0.82 -27.78
CA GLU A 139 -5.21 0.33 -28.67
C GLU A 139 -5.16 1.65 -27.87
N LEU A 140 -5.96 1.75 -26.80
CA LEU A 140 -5.99 2.94 -25.96
C LEU A 140 -4.66 3.12 -25.21
N ASN A 141 -4.07 2.03 -24.70
CA ASN A 141 -2.74 2.08 -24.09
C ASN A 141 -1.67 2.60 -25.06
N GLY A 142 -1.71 2.18 -26.34
CA GLY A 142 -0.82 2.69 -27.39
C GLY A 142 -0.99 4.20 -27.61
N ARG A 143 -2.22 4.67 -27.72
CA ARG A 143 -2.55 6.10 -27.88
C ARG A 143 -2.09 6.93 -26.67
N ILE A 144 -2.26 6.40 -25.45
CA ILE A 144 -1.76 7.04 -24.22
C ILE A 144 -0.25 7.17 -24.28
N ALA A 145 0.47 6.10 -24.62
CA ALA A 145 1.94 6.10 -24.68
C ALA A 145 2.49 7.09 -25.69
N GLU A 146 1.80 7.29 -26.82
CA GLU A 146 2.22 8.24 -27.87
C GLU A 146 1.92 9.71 -27.54
N ASN A 147 0.88 9.99 -26.75
CA ASN A 147 0.38 11.34 -26.52
C ASN A 147 0.64 11.88 -25.10
N ALA A 148 0.98 11.04 -24.16
CA ALA A 148 1.27 11.45 -22.79
C ALA A 148 2.59 12.24 -22.73
N VAL A 149 2.55 13.40 -22.06
CA VAL A 149 3.69 14.33 -21.97
C VAL A 149 4.38 14.16 -20.62
N LEU A 150 5.66 13.78 -20.63
CA LEU A 150 6.48 13.68 -19.41
C LEU A 150 6.54 15.04 -18.70
N ILE A 151 6.11 15.08 -17.44
CA ILE A 151 6.15 16.29 -16.61
C ILE A 151 7.17 16.19 -15.48
N TYR A 152 7.36 14.99 -14.90
CA TYR A 152 8.33 14.75 -13.83
C TYR A 152 9.03 13.40 -14.00
N SER A 153 10.32 13.37 -13.62
CA SER A 153 11.12 12.15 -13.52
C SER A 153 12.02 12.25 -12.29
N TYR A 154 12.06 11.19 -11.49
CA TYR A 154 12.86 11.10 -10.27
C TYR A 154 13.25 9.65 -9.98
N GLU A 155 14.50 9.42 -9.66
CA GLU A 155 14.97 8.12 -9.15
C GLU A 155 15.14 8.22 -7.63
N ASP A 156 14.45 7.36 -6.89
CA ASP A 156 14.51 7.36 -5.43
C ASP A 156 15.75 6.66 -4.88
N GLY A 157 15.94 6.75 -3.55
CA GLY A 157 17.09 6.14 -2.87
C GLY A 157 17.14 4.61 -2.91
N SER A 158 16.07 3.94 -3.33
CA SER A 158 15.99 2.49 -3.54
C SER A 158 16.23 2.07 -5.00
N GLY A 159 16.45 3.03 -5.89
CA GLY A 159 16.68 2.80 -7.31
C GLY A 159 15.40 2.59 -8.12
N VAL A 160 14.26 3.03 -7.61
CA VAL A 160 13.00 3.08 -8.36
C VAL A 160 12.97 4.38 -9.17
N LEU A 161 12.87 4.28 -10.49
CA LEU A 161 12.65 5.43 -11.36
C LEU A 161 11.14 5.70 -11.46
N HIS A 162 10.73 6.88 -11.02
CA HIS A 162 9.37 7.39 -11.09
C HIS A 162 9.24 8.39 -12.23
N GLU A 163 8.31 8.16 -13.13
CA GLU A 163 8.01 9.06 -14.23
C GLU A 163 6.54 9.37 -14.27
N TYR A 164 6.20 10.64 -14.33
CA TYR A 164 4.84 11.15 -14.29
C TYR A 164 4.53 11.91 -15.57
N TYR A 165 3.52 11.47 -16.29
CA TYR A 165 3.12 12.02 -17.58
C TYR A 165 1.72 12.61 -17.48
N ARG A 166 1.42 13.66 -18.23
CA ARG A 166 0.10 14.26 -18.34
C ARG A 166 -0.57 13.84 -19.64
N ILE A 167 -1.86 13.50 -19.55
CA ILE A 167 -2.77 13.18 -20.64
C ILE A 167 -3.84 14.26 -20.65
N SER A 168 -3.86 15.12 -21.65
CA SER A 168 -4.80 16.24 -21.78
C SER A 168 -5.54 16.24 -23.12
N ASP A 169 -5.40 15.21 -23.95
CA ASP A 169 -6.20 15.03 -25.14
C ASP A 169 -7.65 14.64 -24.75
N PRO A 170 -8.67 15.45 -25.11
CA PRO A 170 -10.05 15.19 -24.69
C PRO A 170 -10.62 13.86 -25.19
N MET A 171 -10.19 13.38 -26.38
CA MET A 171 -10.67 12.11 -26.92
C MET A 171 -10.07 10.94 -26.14
N ILE A 172 -8.78 10.99 -25.84
CA ILE A 172 -8.13 9.95 -25.02
C ILE A 172 -8.73 9.93 -23.61
N MET A 173 -8.99 11.10 -23.04
CA MET A 173 -9.61 11.21 -21.71
C MET A 173 -11.03 10.63 -21.69
N ALA A 174 -11.85 10.87 -22.71
CA ALA A 174 -13.18 10.30 -22.85
C ALA A 174 -13.09 8.76 -22.97
N ASP A 175 -12.21 8.24 -23.84
CA ASP A 175 -12.03 6.80 -24.04
C ASP A 175 -11.54 6.10 -22.75
N ILE A 176 -10.67 6.73 -21.97
CA ILE A 176 -10.26 6.22 -20.63
C ILE A 176 -11.48 6.11 -19.71
N SER A 177 -12.31 7.15 -19.66
CA SER A 177 -13.51 7.14 -18.81
C SER A 177 -14.50 6.07 -19.23
N ASP A 178 -14.75 5.95 -20.54
CA ASP A 178 -15.71 5.00 -21.11
C ASP A 178 -15.25 3.54 -20.87
N GLU A 179 -13.97 3.22 -21.08
CA GLU A 179 -13.45 1.88 -20.83
C GLU A 179 -13.41 1.51 -19.34
N MET A 180 -13.32 2.50 -18.44
CA MET A 180 -13.29 2.26 -16.99
C MET A 180 -14.70 2.18 -16.37
N GLU A 181 -15.75 2.76 -16.96
CA GLU A 181 -17.06 2.94 -16.35
C GLU A 181 -17.68 1.64 -15.82
N CYS A 182 -17.50 0.53 -16.53
CA CYS A 182 -18.09 -0.77 -16.16
C CYS A 182 -17.12 -1.70 -15.44
N GLN A 183 -15.94 -1.23 -15.04
CA GLN A 183 -14.93 -2.10 -14.45
C GLN A 183 -15.00 -2.11 -12.92
N LYS A 184 -14.72 -3.27 -12.35
CA LYS A 184 -14.53 -3.41 -10.90
C LYS A 184 -13.11 -3.05 -10.52
N MET A 185 -12.94 -2.45 -9.34
CA MET A 185 -11.66 -2.09 -8.79
C MET A 185 -11.43 -2.76 -7.43
N LEU A 186 -10.30 -3.46 -7.27
CA LEU A 186 -9.80 -3.92 -6.00
C LEU A 186 -8.92 -2.82 -5.39
N ILE A 187 -9.21 -2.39 -4.17
CA ILE A 187 -8.32 -1.48 -3.45
C ILE A 187 -7.06 -2.27 -3.06
N ALA A 188 -5.92 -1.92 -3.63
CA ALA A 188 -4.62 -2.52 -3.33
C ALA A 188 -3.96 -1.86 -2.09
N ASP A 189 -4.05 -0.54 -1.99
CA ASP A 189 -3.54 0.24 -0.85
C ASP A 189 -4.41 1.49 -0.64
N GLY A 190 -4.50 1.95 0.61
CA GLY A 190 -5.26 3.15 0.94
C GLY A 190 -6.72 2.90 1.32
N HIS A 191 -7.07 1.74 1.87
CA HIS A 191 -8.43 1.44 2.37
C HIS A 191 -8.97 2.53 3.32
N HIS A 192 -8.16 3.00 4.26
CA HIS A 192 -8.54 4.09 5.16
C HIS A 192 -8.82 5.40 4.41
N ARG A 193 -8.02 5.72 3.38
CA ARG A 193 -8.20 6.93 2.53
C ARG A 193 -9.49 6.84 1.73
N TYR A 194 -9.80 5.67 1.15
CA TYR A 194 -11.04 5.44 0.43
C TYR A 194 -12.27 5.60 1.34
N GLU A 195 -12.29 4.91 2.49
CA GLU A 195 -13.42 5.01 3.43
C GLU A 195 -13.58 6.42 4.01
N THR A 196 -12.47 7.15 4.19
CA THR A 196 -12.50 8.56 4.58
C THR A 196 -13.16 9.41 3.50
N ALA A 197 -12.79 9.22 2.22
CA ALA A 197 -13.40 9.93 1.10
C ALA A 197 -14.91 9.61 0.97
N LEU A 198 -15.28 8.34 1.10
CA LEU A 198 -16.68 7.91 1.08
C LEU A 198 -17.49 8.54 2.23
N ASN A 199 -16.94 8.60 3.45
CA ASN A 199 -17.61 9.26 4.57
C ASN A 199 -17.76 10.77 4.34
N TYR A 200 -16.71 11.42 3.79
CA TYR A 200 -16.74 12.84 3.47
C TYR A 200 -17.75 13.16 2.36
N SER A 201 -17.88 12.32 1.35
CA SER A 201 -18.92 12.41 0.33
C SER A 201 -20.34 12.39 0.94
N ARG A 202 -20.57 11.46 1.88
CA ARG A 202 -21.87 11.34 2.58
C ARG A 202 -22.19 12.54 3.47
N GLU A 203 -21.18 13.21 4.01
CA GLU A 203 -21.35 14.46 4.76
C GLU A 203 -21.68 15.68 3.87
N ASN A 204 -21.38 15.58 2.57
CA ASN A 204 -21.51 16.68 1.62
C ASN A 204 -22.26 16.23 0.34
N PRO A 205 -23.51 15.75 0.44
CA PRO A 205 -24.21 15.14 -0.69
C PRO A 205 -24.54 16.13 -1.83
N ASP A 206 -24.55 17.43 -1.52
CA ASP A 206 -24.89 18.49 -2.48
C ASP A 206 -23.67 19.02 -3.26
N ASP A 207 -22.44 18.59 -2.93
CA ASP A 207 -21.21 18.98 -3.65
C ASP A 207 -20.64 17.77 -4.39
N GLU A 208 -20.93 17.67 -5.68
CA GLU A 208 -20.51 16.55 -6.52
C GLU A 208 -18.98 16.32 -6.49
N ARG A 209 -18.18 17.40 -6.40
CA ARG A 209 -16.70 17.29 -6.35
C ARG A 209 -16.22 16.49 -5.15
N LYS A 210 -16.94 16.52 -4.04
CA LYS A 210 -16.65 15.78 -2.81
C LYS A 210 -17.02 14.29 -2.89
N GLY A 211 -17.66 13.90 -4.00
CA GLY A 211 -18.00 12.51 -4.31
C GLY A 211 -16.87 11.70 -4.94
N PHE A 212 -15.66 12.25 -5.04
CA PHE A 212 -14.53 11.58 -5.69
C PHE A 212 -13.31 11.43 -4.77
N VAL A 213 -12.47 10.47 -5.09
CA VAL A 213 -11.15 10.24 -4.45
C VAL A 213 -10.06 10.23 -5.49
N LEU A 214 -8.89 10.79 -5.18
CA LEU A 214 -7.71 10.66 -6.04
C LEU A 214 -7.22 9.21 -6.04
N ALA A 215 -7.06 8.61 -7.22
CA ALA A 215 -6.72 7.21 -7.40
C ALA A 215 -5.60 7.02 -8.42
N THR A 216 -4.74 6.04 -8.17
CA THR A 216 -3.79 5.47 -9.13
C THR A 216 -4.26 4.04 -9.43
N LEU A 217 -4.64 3.76 -10.66
CA LEU A 217 -5.22 2.50 -11.09
C LEU A 217 -4.25 1.75 -11.99
N VAL A 218 -3.91 0.52 -11.62
CA VAL A 218 -2.98 -0.36 -12.33
C VAL A 218 -3.74 -1.58 -12.85
N ALA A 219 -3.47 -1.98 -14.08
CA ALA A 219 -4.07 -3.18 -14.65
C ALA A 219 -3.64 -4.45 -13.89
N GLY A 220 -4.57 -5.39 -13.71
CA GLY A 220 -4.28 -6.63 -12.97
C GLY A 220 -3.30 -7.57 -13.68
N ASP A 221 -3.10 -7.38 -14.97
CA ASP A 221 -2.14 -8.10 -15.83
C ASP A 221 -0.85 -7.31 -16.12
N ASP A 222 -0.63 -6.16 -15.44
CA ASP A 222 0.60 -5.38 -15.57
C ASP A 222 1.80 -6.17 -15.02
N ASP A 223 2.83 -6.38 -15.85
CA ASP A 223 4.04 -7.16 -15.50
C ASP A 223 4.83 -6.58 -14.32
N GLY A 224 4.63 -5.32 -14.00
CA GLY A 224 5.20 -4.64 -12.84
C GLY A 224 4.30 -4.65 -11.60
N LEU A 225 3.16 -5.34 -11.64
CA LEU A 225 2.31 -5.50 -10.47
C LEU A 225 2.88 -6.59 -9.55
N VAL A 226 3.78 -6.19 -8.67
CA VAL A 226 4.48 -7.08 -7.72
C VAL A 226 3.84 -6.98 -6.36
N ILE A 227 3.60 -8.13 -5.73
CA ILE A 227 3.03 -8.23 -4.39
C ILE A 227 4.00 -9.04 -3.53
N TRP A 228 4.69 -8.36 -2.62
CA TRP A 228 5.53 -9.02 -1.63
C TRP A 228 4.71 -9.51 -0.44
N PRO A 229 5.13 -10.58 0.21
CA PRO A 229 4.57 -10.98 1.49
C PRO A 229 4.99 -9.98 2.55
N THR A 230 4.24 -9.92 3.62
CA THR A 230 4.70 -9.22 4.82
C THR A 230 5.03 -10.24 5.89
N HIS A 231 6.30 -10.42 6.21
CA HIS A 231 6.78 -11.33 7.24
C HIS A 231 6.40 -10.82 8.64
N ARG A 232 6.21 -11.72 9.62
CA ARG A 232 5.81 -11.37 10.99
C ARG A 232 6.97 -11.63 11.93
N LEU A 233 7.54 -10.57 12.46
CA LEU A 233 8.55 -10.58 13.49
C LEU A 233 7.88 -10.65 14.86
N ILE A 234 8.25 -11.60 15.68
CA ILE A 234 7.64 -11.88 16.98
C ILE A 234 8.64 -11.63 18.09
N ARG A 235 8.23 -10.81 19.06
CA ARG A 235 8.88 -10.69 20.36
C ARG A 235 7.88 -11.19 21.40
N GLY A 236 8.10 -12.40 21.90
CA GLY A 236 7.23 -13.03 22.91
C GLY A 236 7.80 -12.80 24.30
N ASN A 237 7.00 -12.23 25.19
CA ASN A 237 7.47 -11.85 26.52
C ASN A 237 7.49 -13.04 27.52
N ASP A 238 6.66 -14.08 27.31
CA ASP A 238 6.43 -15.12 28.31
C ASP A 238 6.53 -16.56 27.78
N ILE A 239 6.86 -16.77 26.50
CA ILE A 239 6.91 -18.11 25.91
C ILE A 239 8.34 -18.49 25.49
N SER A 240 8.87 -19.59 26.06
CA SER A 240 10.14 -20.13 25.61
C SER A 240 10.03 -20.74 24.21
N GLU A 241 11.11 -20.71 23.43
CA GLU A 241 11.19 -21.33 22.10
C GLU A 241 10.67 -22.78 22.11
N LYS A 242 11.07 -23.58 23.12
CA LYS A 242 10.61 -24.97 23.28
C LYS A 242 9.08 -25.06 23.40
N ASN A 243 8.47 -24.16 24.15
CA ASN A 243 7.01 -24.14 24.34
C ASN A 243 6.31 -23.61 23.08
N ALA A 244 6.90 -22.64 22.38
CA ALA A 244 6.40 -22.16 21.10
C ALA A 244 6.38 -23.28 20.05
N ILE A 245 7.50 -24.01 19.88
CA ILE A 245 7.58 -25.15 18.96
C ILE A 245 6.54 -26.21 19.32
N LYS A 246 6.42 -26.57 20.62
CA LYS A 246 5.41 -27.54 21.08
C LYS A 246 3.98 -27.05 20.81
N GLY A 247 3.72 -25.78 21.05
CA GLY A 247 2.39 -25.17 20.81
C GLY A 247 2.01 -25.17 19.33
N ILE A 248 2.97 -24.86 18.45
CA ILE A 248 2.74 -24.82 17.00
C ILE A 248 2.59 -26.26 16.46
N SER A 249 3.47 -27.19 16.85
CA SER A 249 3.40 -28.60 16.42
C SER A 249 2.12 -29.32 16.87
N GLY A 250 1.47 -28.81 17.92
CA GLY A 250 0.15 -29.29 18.35
C GLY A 250 -1.01 -28.81 17.47
N LYS A 251 -0.76 -27.86 16.56
CA LYS A 251 -1.78 -27.23 15.70
C LYS A 251 -1.59 -27.54 14.21
N MET A 252 -0.35 -27.76 13.79
CA MET A 252 0.00 -28.02 12.38
C MET A 252 1.26 -28.88 12.27
N ALA A 253 1.47 -29.46 11.08
CA ALA A 253 2.67 -30.22 10.81
C ALA A 253 3.88 -29.29 10.70
N LEU A 254 4.96 -29.60 11.44
CA LEU A 254 6.23 -28.90 11.35
C LEU A 254 7.29 -29.87 10.80
N THR A 255 7.96 -29.43 9.76
CA THR A 255 9.13 -30.13 9.19
C THR A 255 10.37 -29.33 9.52
N ASP A 256 11.35 -29.97 10.18
CA ASP A 256 12.67 -29.39 10.43
C ASP A 256 13.39 -29.10 9.12
N VAL A 257 14.06 -27.95 9.00
CA VAL A 257 14.74 -27.52 7.79
C VAL A 257 16.14 -27.05 8.13
N ASP A 258 17.13 -27.54 7.38
CA ASP A 258 18.52 -27.18 7.56
C ASP A 258 18.81 -25.77 6.98
N GLY A 259 18.65 -24.77 7.85
CA GLY A 259 19.01 -23.37 7.59
C GLY A 259 18.02 -22.58 6.70
N VAL A 260 18.24 -21.28 6.73
CA VAL A 260 17.34 -20.27 6.10
C VAL A 260 17.27 -20.40 4.57
N GLN A 261 18.38 -20.78 3.91
CA GLN A 261 18.41 -20.92 2.45
C GLN A 261 17.52 -22.08 1.99
N SER A 262 17.62 -23.23 2.69
CA SER A 262 16.76 -24.38 2.43
C SER A 262 15.30 -24.06 2.76
N LEU A 263 15.05 -23.26 3.80
CA LEU A 263 13.72 -22.79 4.16
C LEU A 263 13.12 -21.93 3.03
N ARG A 264 13.87 -20.91 2.55
CA ARG A 264 13.44 -20.03 1.44
C ARG A 264 13.09 -20.84 0.18
N ALA A 265 13.92 -21.78 -0.20
CA ALA A 265 13.73 -22.62 -1.39
C ALA A 265 12.51 -23.55 -1.30
N ARG A 266 11.97 -23.80 -0.11
CA ARG A 266 10.83 -24.69 0.14
C ARG A 266 9.53 -23.97 0.41
N LEU A 267 9.54 -22.63 0.50
CA LEU A 267 8.31 -21.83 0.63
C LEU A 267 7.47 -21.98 -0.64
N LYS A 268 6.20 -22.26 -0.45
CA LYS A 268 5.19 -22.39 -1.51
C LYS A 268 3.79 -22.19 -0.90
N ASP A 269 2.77 -22.20 -1.73
CA ASP A 269 1.38 -22.13 -1.26
C ASP A 269 1.08 -23.17 -0.17
N HIS A 270 0.31 -22.78 0.81
CA HIS A 270 -0.06 -23.58 1.98
C HIS A 270 1.13 -23.96 2.88
N THR A 271 2.23 -23.21 2.78
CA THR A 271 3.37 -23.37 3.69
C THR A 271 3.91 -22.02 4.11
N PHE A 272 4.41 -21.92 5.32
CA PHE A 272 5.21 -20.79 5.75
C PHE A 272 6.40 -21.23 6.60
N GLY A 273 7.45 -20.43 6.55
CA GLY A 273 8.67 -20.68 7.30
C GLY A 273 8.60 -20.12 8.72
N ILE A 274 9.28 -20.75 9.65
CA ILE A 274 9.50 -20.26 11.00
C ILE A 274 10.99 -20.29 11.28
N LEU A 275 11.59 -19.14 11.56
CA LEU A 275 12.96 -19.04 12.03
C LEU A 275 12.96 -18.53 13.47
N PHE A 276 13.60 -19.27 14.36
CA PHE A 276 13.81 -18.89 15.76
C PHE A 276 15.19 -18.24 15.96
N ARG A 277 15.33 -17.46 17.03
CA ARG A 277 16.60 -16.82 17.44
C ARG A 277 17.74 -17.82 17.61
N SER A 278 17.47 -19.05 18.03
CA SER A 278 18.44 -20.12 18.12
C SER A 278 19.05 -20.57 16.79
N GLY A 279 18.47 -20.13 15.67
CA GLY A 279 18.81 -20.56 14.33
C GLY A 279 18.00 -21.77 13.83
N LYS A 280 17.13 -22.36 14.66
CA LYS A 280 16.25 -23.43 14.21
C LYS A 280 15.25 -22.94 13.20
N CYS A 281 15.08 -23.70 12.12
CA CYS A 281 14.18 -23.44 11.04
C CYS A 281 13.15 -24.55 10.89
N PHE A 282 11.89 -24.17 10.69
CA PHE A 282 10.80 -25.12 10.42
C PHE A 282 9.99 -24.64 9.23
N LEU A 283 9.51 -25.59 8.42
CA LEU A 283 8.45 -25.38 7.47
C LEU A 283 7.14 -25.84 8.12
N ALA A 284 6.17 -24.96 8.20
CA ALA A 284 4.84 -25.25 8.70
C ALA A 284 3.91 -25.50 7.51
N ASP A 285 3.25 -26.67 7.49
CA ASP A 285 2.31 -27.05 6.46
C ASP A 285 0.87 -26.91 6.99
N HIS A 286 -0.01 -26.36 6.18
CA HIS A 286 -1.42 -26.27 6.49
C HIS A 286 -2.29 -26.63 5.29
N ARG A 287 -3.58 -26.82 5.55
CA ARG A 287 -4.59 -27.08 4.52
C ARG A 287 -5.87 -26.39 4.93
N GLY A 288 -6.56 -25.79 3.98
CA GLY A 288 -7.82 -25.14 4.23
C GLY A 288 -8.36 -24.46 2.99
N GLU A 289 -9.59 -23.99 3.07
CA GLU A 289 -10.29 -23.27 2.02
C GLU A 289 -10.68 -21.87 2.50
N GLY A 290 -10.99 -20.97 1.57
CA GLY A 290 -11.33 -19.61 1.90
C GLY A 290 -10.17 -18.89 2.59
N LEU A 291 -10.40 -18.17 3.69
CA LEU A 291 -9.33 -17.52 4.45
C LEU A 291 -8.26 -18.49 4.98
N TRP A 292 -8.62 -19.74 5.26
CA TRP A 292 -7.68 -20.77 5.71
C TRP A 292 -6.74 -21.26 4.62
N SER A 293 -6.94 -20.88 3.35
CA SER A 293 -5.95 -21.10 2.29
C SER A 293 -4.78 -20.11 2.32
N LEU A 294 -4.93 -18.99 3.05
CA LEU A 294 -3.90 -17.96 3.18
C LEU A 294 -2.92 -18.28 4.33
N ASP A 295 -1.64 -18.39 4.00
CA ASP A 295 -0.55 -18.62 4.95
C ASP A 295 -0.56 -17.59 6.09
N THR A 296 -0.77 -16.32 5.74
CA THR A 296 -0.83 -15.20 6.69
C THR A 296 -2.02 -15.29 7.65
N TYR A 297 -3.17 -15.76 7.20
CA TYR A 297 -4.35 -15.97 8.05
C TYR A 297 -4.12 -17.13 9.03
N VAL A 298 -3.64 -18.26 8.53
CA VAL A 298 -3.31 -19.42 9.34
C VAL A 298 -2.26 -19.09 10.40
N ALA A 299 -1.20 -18.40 10.01
CA ALA A 299 -0.16 -17.95 10.93
C ALA A 299 -0.71 -16.99 11.99
N GLN A 300 -1.60 -16.07 11.63
CA GLN A 300 -2.24 -15.17 12.58
C GLN A 300 -3.09 -15.95 13.60
N GLU A 301 -3.97 -16.81 13.14
CA GLU A 301 -4.92 -17.51 14.03
C GLU A 301 -4.25 -18.60 14.88
N LEU A 302 -3.39 -19.41 14.27
CA LEU A 302 -2.82 -20.57 14.95
C LEU A 302 -1.52 -20.26 15.68
N VAL A 303 -0.68 -19.37 15.15
CA VAL A 303 0.62 -19.07 15.76
C VAL A 303 0.55 -17.81 16.61
N MET A 304 0.26 -16.65 16.01
CA MET A 304 0.34 -15.38 16.72
C MET A 304 -0.71 -15.29 17.83
N ARG A 305 -1.98 -15.55 17.54
CA ARG A 305 -3.06 -15.58 18.55
C ARG A 305 -3.04 -16.88 19.35
N GLY A 306 -2.95 -18.01 18.65
CA GLY A 306 -3.13 -19.32 19.25
C GLY A 306 -2.00 -19.78 20.16
N VAL A 307 -0.76 -19.40 19.88
CA VAL A 307 0.42 -19.78 20.66
C VAL A 307 1.02 -18.59 21.41
N TYR A 308 1.29 -17.50 20.72
CA TYR A 308 1.95 -16.32 21.31
C TYR A 308 0.98 -15.37 22.03
N LYS A 309 -0.34 -15.54 21.89
CA LYS A 309 -1.37 -14.72 22.56
C LYS A 309 -1.19 -13.23 22.28
N SER A 310 -0.92 -12.89 21.03
CA SER A 310 -0.64 -11.50 20.61
C SER A 310 -1.85 -10.57 20.81
N ASP A 311 -3.06 -11.06 20.70
CA ASP A 311 -4.31 -10.34 21.00
C ASP A 311 -4.52 -10.05 22.48
N GLU A 312 -3.86 -10.83 23.39
CA GLU A 312 -3.82 -10.60 24.83
C GLU A 312 -2.63 -9.71 25.26
N GLY A 313 -1.86 -9.17 24.31
CA GLY A 313 -0.66 -8.34 24.58
C GLY A 313 0.54 -9.11 25.12
N LYS A 314 0.57 -10.46 24.96
CA LYS A 314 1.69 -11.30 25.44
C LYS A 314 2.82 -11.44 24.46
N ALA A 315 2.67 -10.92 23.26
CA ALA A 315 3.72 -10.79 22.26
C ALA A 315 3.52 -9.54 21.41
N ASP A 316 4.63 -8.88 21.08
CA ASP A 316 4.68 -7.80 20.14
C ASP A 316 4.91 -8.36 18.74
N ILE A 317 4.12 -7.90 17.78
CA ILE A 317 4.22 -8.28 16.38
C ILE A 317 4.66 -7.05 15.57
N SER A 318 5.75 -7.20 14.85
CA SER A 318 6.23 -6.24 13.87
C SER A 318 6.22 -6.85 12.47
N TYR A 319 6.30 -6.01 11.45
CA TYR A 319 6.14 -6.40 10.07
C TYR A 319 7.37 -6.01 9.25
N ASP A 320 7.73 -6.85 8.29
CA ASP A 320 8.81 -6.59 7.35
C ASP A 320 8.47 -7.23 6.00
N ALA A 321 8.60 -6.49 4.92
CA ALA A 321 8.35 -7.01 3.58
C ALA A 321 9.60 -7.66 2.96
N GLU A 322 10.78 -7.36 3.49
CA GLU A 322 12.04 -7.89 2.97
C GLU A 322 12.48 -9.13 3.75
N PHE A 323 12.63 -10.25 3.04
CA PHE A 323 13.00 -11.53 3.61
C PHE A 323 14.35 -11.47 4.40
N ASP A 324 15.39 -10.95 3.77
CA ASP A 324 16.73 -10.92 4.36
C ASP A 324 16.83 -9.94 5.54
N SER A 325 16.11 -8.82 5.49
CA SER A 325 15.93 -7.88 6.60
C SER A 325 15.26 -8.57 7.80
N ALA A 326 14.14 -9.25 7.56
CA ALA A 326 13.40 -9.97 8.60
C ALA A 326 14.24 -11.05 9.27
N VAL A 327 14.99 -11.83 8.49
CA VAL A 327 15.93 -12.85 8.98
C VAL A 327 17.06 -12.23 9.81
N SER A 328 17.66 -11.13 9.34
CA SER A 328 18.75 -10.45 10.06
C SER A 328 18.30 -9.96 11.44
N LYS A 329 17.10 -9.36 11.53
CA LYS A 329 16.54 -8.86 12.80
C LYS A 329 16.39 -9.94 13.87
N VAL A 330 16.10 -11.18 13.47
CA VAL A 330 16.04 -12.33 14.40
C VAL A 330 17.44 -12.81 14.76
N LYS A 331 18.35 -12.93 13.79
CA LYS A 331 19.75 -13.34 14.04
C LYS A 331 20.48 -12.35 14.95
N ASP A 332 20.20 -11.06 14.82
CA ASP A 332 20.74 -9.99 15.67
C ASP A 332 20.11 -9.95 17.07
N GLY A 333 19.19 -10.86 17.36
CA GLY A 333 18.53 -10.96 18.66
C GLY A 333 17.50 -9.88 18.97
N LYS A 334 17.08 -9.08 17.96
CA LYS A 334 16.06 -8.06 18.14
C LYS A 334 14.65 -8.67 18.31
N TYR A 335 14.43 -9.84 17.74
CA TYR A 335 13.18 -10.60 17.82
C TYR A 335 13.46 -12.06 18.18
N ASP A 336 12.44 -12.76 18.70
CA ASP A 336 12.54 -14.14 19.14
C ASP A 336 12.30 -15.14 18.01
N ALA A 337 11.43 -14.77 17.07
CA ALA A 337 11.13 -15.55 15.89
C ALA A 337 10.64 -14.67 14.74
N VAL A 338 10.66 -15.22 13.53
CA VAL A 338 9.96 -14.66 12.37
C VAL A 338 9.17 -15.74 11.64
N LEU A 339 7.97 -15.39 11.21
CA LEU A 339 7.16 -16.16 10.27
C LEU A 339 7.41 -15.61 8.87
N LEU A 340 7.90 -16.47 7.99
CA LEU A 340 8.34 -16.15 6.62
C LEU A 340 7.35 -16.73 5.63
N PHE A 341 6.87 -15.90 4.72
CA PHE A 341 5.80 -16.26 3.76
C PHE A 341 6.31 -16.23 2.33
N ASN A 342 5.63 -16.98 1.48
CA ASN A 342 5.73 -16.87 0.02
C ASN A 342 4.94 -15.66 -0.49
N ASP A 343 5.23 -15.26 -1.74
CA ASP A 343 4.51 -14.15 -2.39
C ASP A 343 3.02 -14.49 -2.55
N PRO A 344 2.13 -13.60 -2.13
CA PRO A 344 0.70 -13.82 -2.27
C PRO A 344 0.29 -13.67 -3.74
N ARG A 345 -0.62 -14.53 -4.21
CA ARG A 345 -1.13 -14.46 -5.58
C ARG A 345 -2.28 -13.47 -5.69
N LEU A 346 -2.21 -12.56 -6.66
CA LEU A 346 -3.28 -11.59 -6.93
C LEU A 346 -4.64 -12.28 -7.12
N GLN A 347 -4.69 -13.39 -7.88
CA GLN A 347 -5.94 -14.11 -8.12
C GLN A 347 -6.59 -14.59 -6.81
N THR A 348 -5.82 -15.12 -5.87
CA THR A 348 -6.34 -15.55 -4.56
C THR A 348 -6.91 -14.38 -3.77
N ILE A 349 -6.19 -13.23 -3.77
CA ILE A 349 -6.65 -11.99 -3.13
C ILE A 349 -7.96 -11.54 -3.75
N TRP A 350 -8.02 -11.51 -5.08
CA TRP A 350 -9.19 -11.09 -5.85
C TRP A 350 -10.42 -11.96 -5.56
N ASP A 351 -10.27 -13.28 -5.66
CA ASP A 351 -11.36 -14.25 -5.46
C ASP A 351 -11.93 -14.19 -4.04
N LEU A 352 -11.05 -14.11 -3.03
CA LEU A 352 -11.48 -13.98 -1.65
C LEU A 352 -12.21 -12.66 -1.39
N SER A 353 -11.73 -11.57 -1.99
CA SER A 353 -12.33 -10.25 -1.84
C SER A 353 -13.69 -10.15 -2.51
N LEU A 354 -13.83 -10.74 -3.72
CA LEU A 354 -15.12 -10.89 -4.41
C LEU A 354 -16.12 -11.73 -3.60
N ALA A 355 -15.64 -12.74 -2.89
CA ALA A 355 -16.45 -13.54 -1.96
C ALA A 355 -16.79 -12.81 -0.65
N GLY A 356 -16.50 -11.51 -0.55
CA GLY A 356 -16.76 -10.67 0.64
C GLY A 356 -15.85 -10.98 1.84
N LYS A 357 -14.76 -11.72 1.65
CA LYS A 357 -13.81 -12.03 2.72
C LYS A 357 -12.82 -10.88 2.88
N ARG A 358 -12.49 -10.55 4.14
CA ARG A 358 -11.43 -9.59 4.49
C ARG A 358 -10.24 -10.35 5.03
N MET A 359 -9.07 -10.05 4.47
CA MET A 359 -7.82 -10.65 4.91
C MET A 359 -7.27 -9.93 6.16
N PRO A 360 -6.41 -10.59 6.92
CA PRO A 360 -5.68 -9.95 7.99
C PRO A 360 -4.90 -8.75 7.48
N LYS A 361 -4.72 -7.76 8.35
CA LYS A 361 -3.91 -6.59 8.05
C LYS A 361 -2.49 -6.97 7.70
N LYS A 362 -1.91 -6.18 6.79
CA LYS A 362 -0.55 -6.41 6.30
C LYS A 362 -0.37 -7.80 5.68
N THR A 363 -1.39 -8.35 5.02
CA THR A 363 -1.28 -9.58 4.23
C THR A 363 -0.48 -9.35 2.97
N THR A 364 -0.59 -8.17 2.36
CA THR A 364 0.03 -7.78 1.11
C THR A 364 0.90 -6.54 1.27
N PHE A 365 1.96 -6.48 0.50
CA PHE A 365 2.76 -5.29 0.30
C PHE A 365 2.96 -5.09 -1.21
N PHE A 366 2.17 -4.21 -1.80
CA PHE A 366 2.32 -3.86 -3.21
C PHE A 366 3.58 -3.02 -3.39
N PHE A 367 4.55 -3.57 -4.13
CA PHE A 367 5.85 -2.95 -4.37
C PHE A 367 6.00 -2.51 -5.84
N PRO A 368 6.66 -1.37 -6.09
CA PRO A 368 7.01 -0.32 -5.13
C PRO A 368 5.78 0.45 -4.67
N LYS A 369 5.88 1.20 -3.58
CA LYS A 369 4.77 2.04 -3.11
C LYS A 369 4.47 3.17 -4.09
N ILE A 370 3.20 3.60 -4.14
CA ILE A 370 2.78 4.79 -4.86
C ILE A 370 3.16 6.02 -4.04
N TRP A 371 4.02 6.87 -4.58
CA TRP A 371 4.48 8.07 -3.91
C TRP A 371 3.43 9.19 -3.97
N SER A 372 3.43 10.04 -2.96
CA SER A 372 2.54 11.19 -2.78
C SER A 372 3.22 12.50 -3.17
N GLY A 373 2.43 13.52 -3.52
CA GLY A 373 2.94 14.85 -3.82
C GLY A 373 3.12 15.17 -5.31
N TRP A 374 2.84 14.22 -6.20
CA TRP A 374 2.89 14.44 -7.65
C TRP A 374 1.78 15.37 -8.13
N VAL A 375 0.55 15.06 -7.76
CA VAL A 375 -0.65 15.83 -8.04
C VAL A 375 -1.60 15.76 -6.83
N PHE A 376 -2.46 16.77 -6.72
CA PHE A 376 -3.50 16.84 -5.70
C PHE A 376 -4.86 16.99 -6.38
N TYR A 377 -5.90 16.45 -5.75
CA TYR A 377 -7.27 16.74 -6.14
C TYR A 377 -7.90 17.71 -5.15
N ARG A 378 -8.10 18.95 -5.58
CA ARG A 378 -8.73 20.00 -4.78
C ARG A 378 -10.22 20.11 -5.10
N MET A 379 -11.06 20.08 -4.06
CA MET A 379 -12.51 20.03 -4.17
C MET A 379 -13.20 21.40 -3.96
N CYS A 380 -12.43 22.45 -3.67
CA CYS A 380 -12.94 23.81 -3.44
C CYS A 380 -12.45 24.80 -4.51
#